data_3ca6fed588eb919b557029faaf7a9854
#
_entry.id   3ca6fed588eb919b557029faaf7a9854
#
_cell.length_a   1.000
_cell.length_b   1.000
_cell.length_c   1.000
_cell.angle_alpha   90.00
_cell.angle_beta   90.00
_cell.angle_gamma   90.00
#
_symmetry.space_group_name_H-M   'P 1'
#
loop_
_entity.id
_entity.type
_entity.pdbx_description
1 polymer ?
#
loop_
_entity_poly.entity_id
_entity_poly.type
_entity_poly.pdbx_seq_one_letter_code
_entity_poly.pdbx_strand_id
1 'polypeptide(L)'
;MNTFSITRRACLGLALAAALGAQAQGYPSKPVTLIVPFAAGSATDQLARALGQSMTADTKQAVVVDNKAGASGMLAAQSAARAAPDGYTVLITTNTTHAANEHLYKKLPYDAVRDFAPVTLLGKGSQVLVVRAESPYKSVAELLAAARQKPGKLSFGSGSSSSRVAGELFQQMSGTEILHVPYKSNPLAITDLLGGQIDMMITDMSTGVPQIKAGKLRALGVSTLKRSPLLPDVPTIDEAGVKGYDMGYWFAAYVPAKTPPEVVEKLNALLVAGVKSPAAKSFYDASGTEPVTSTPDALTKFQQIETQKWGKVIKAAGIEPE
;
A
#
# COMPACT_ATOMS: atom_id res chain seq x y z
N MET A 1 -20.55 43.50 49.79
CA MET A 1 -20.71 43.45 48.31
C MET A 1 -19.51 42.74 47.70
N ASN A 2 -19.52 41.43 47.44
CA ASN A 2 -18.50 40.74 46.58
C ASN A 2 -18.78 39.23 46.41
N THR A 3 -19.99 38.74 46.70
CA THR A 3 -20.33 37.31 46.54
C THR A 3 -20.82 36.91 45.12
N PHE A 4 -21.24 37.91 44.31
CA PHE A 4 -21.76 37.67 42.95
C PHE A 4 -20.69 37.46 41.89
N SER A 5 -19.43 37.81 42.11
CA SER A 5 -18.35 37.74 41.12
C SER A 5 -17.66 36.35 41.10
N ILE A 6 -17.66 35.61 42.19
CA ILE A 6 -16.99 34.31 42.32
C ILE A 6 -17.81 33.22 41.68
N THR A 7 -19.14 33.23 41.83
CA THR A 7 -20.06 32.27 41.23
C THR A 7 -20.05 32.34 39.69
N ARG A 8 -19.92 33.50 39.09
CA ARG A 8 -19.91 33.72 37.66
C ARG A 8 -18.64 33.18 36.99
N ARG A 9 -17.49 33.28 37.69
CA ARG A 9 -16.18 32.73 37.19
C ARG A 9 -16.13 31.21 37.35
N ALA A 10 -16.70 30.65 38.40
CA ALA A 10 -16.79 29.22 38.59
C ALA A 10 -17.70 28.52 37.54
N CYS A 11 -18.84 29.14 37.20
CA CYS A 11 -19.72 28.61 36.15
C CYS A 11 -19.11 28.70 34.75
N LEU A 12 -18.33 29.73 34.41
CA LEU A 12 -17.59 29.80 33.13
C LEU A 12 -16.48 28.73 33.03
N GLY A 13 -15.78 28.46 34.13
CA GLY A 13 -14.74 27.43 34.18
C GLY A 13 -15.29 26.02 33.99
N LEU A 14 -16.45 25.71 34.61
CA LEU A 14 -17.13 24.41 34.43
C LEU A 14 -17.71 24.24 33.03
N ALA A 15 -18.23 25.29 32.41
CA ALA A 15 -18.75 25.26 31.04
C ALA A 15 -17.64 25.02 29.99
N LEU A 16 -16.44 25.60 30.20
CA LEU A 16 -15.28 25.38 29.34
C LEU A 16 -14.73 23.95 29.47
N ALA A 17 -14.68 23.39 30.68
CA ALA A 17 -14.25 22.03 30.94
C ALA A 17 -15.22 20.97 30.34
N ALA A 18 -16.53 21.25 30.38
CA ALA A 18 -17.55 20.39 29.79
C ALA A 18 -17.50 20.40 28.23
N ALA A 19 -17.06 21.53 27.61
CA ALA A 19 -16.94 21.64 26.16
C ALA A 19 -15.75 20.87 25.59
N LEU A 20 -14.70 20.65 26.37
CA LEU A 20 -13.51 19.87 25.95
C LEU A 20 -13.72 18.34 26.04
N GLY A 21 -14.66 17.89 26.90
CA GLY A 21 -14.97 16.46 27.04
C GLY A 21 -15.97 15.91 26.02
N ALA A 22 -16.69 16.77 25.30
CA ALA A 22 -17.78 16.35 24.38
C ALA A 22 -17.30 15.88 23.00
N GLN A 23 -16.07 16.18 22.61
CA GLN A 23 -15.57 15.91 21.25
C GLN A 23 -15.20 14.43 21.01
N ALA A 24 -14.82 13.69 22.05
CA ALA A 24 -14.32 12.31 21.87
C ALA A 24 -15.41 11.20 21.96
N GLN A 25 -16.59 11.51 22.53
CA GLN A 25 -17.64 10.50 22.72
C GLN A 25 -18.41 10.13 21.44
N GLY A 26 -18.34 10.92 20.39
CA GLY A 26 -19.10 10.75 19.16
C GLY A 26 -18.29 10.51 17.88
N TYR A 27 -16.97 10.24 17.97
CA TYR A 27 -16.18 9.97 16.76
C TYR A 27 -16.40 8.55 16.23
N PRO A 28 -16.61 8.38 14.89
CA PRO A 28 -16.89 9.41 13.91
C PRO A 28 -18.36 9.89 13.97
N SER A 29 -18.58 11.22 13.84
CA SER A 29 -19.92 11.85 13.80
C SER A 29 -20.30 12.40 12.42
N LYS A 30 -19.39 12.30 11.44
CA LYS A 30 -19.55 12.69 10.03
C LYS A 30 -18.82 11.68 9.13
N PRO A 31 -19.01 11.73 7.80
CA PRO A 31 -18.34 10.84 6.88
C PRO A 31 -16.81 10.86 7.01
N VAL A 32 -16.19 9.67 6.91
CA VAL A 32 -14.73 9.50 6.89
C VAL A 32 -14.27 9.27 5.45
N THR A 33 -13.20 9.93 5.03
CA THR A 33 -12.58 9.76 3.72
C THR A 33 -11.32 8.90 3.84
N LEU A 34 -11.28 7.79 3.09
CA LEU A 34 -10.10 6.96 2.91
C LEU A 34 -9.40 7.37 1.61
N ILE A 35 -8.30 8.10 1.71
CA ILE A 35 -7.47 8.45 0.54
C ILE A 35 -6.62 7.24 0.16
N VAL A 36 -6.62 6.90 -1.14
CA VAL A 36 -5.88 5.78 -1.72
C VAL A 36 -4.94 6.29 -2.82
N PRO A 37 -3.64 5.93 -2.81
CA PRO A 37 -2.64 6.47 -3.73
C PRO A 37 -2.68 5.87 -5.14
N PHE A 38 -3.59 4.94 -5.41
CA PHE A 38 -3.67 4.22 -6.67
C PHE A 38 -5.09 4.25 -7.25
N ALA A 39 -5.21 3.91 -8.54
CA ALA A 39 -6.49 3.90 -9.24
C ALA A 39 -7.46 2.87 -8.63
N ALA A 40 -8.76 3.06 -8.89
CA ALA A 40 -9.79 2.10 -8.55
C ALA A 40 -9.45 0.70 -9.12
N GLY A 41 -9.76 -0.34 -8.36
CA GLY A 41 -9.41 -1.73 -8.67
C GLY A 41 -7.99 -2.12 -8.29
N SER A 42 -7.13 -1.20 -7.81
CA SER A 42 -5.84 -1.57 -7.23
C SER A 42 -6.03 -2.35 -5.91
N ALA A 43 -5.00 -3.12 -5.50
CA ALA A 43 -5.03 -3.86 -4.23
C ALA A 43 -5.38 -2.97 -3.02
N THR A 44 -4.80 -1.76 -2.98
CA THR A 44 -5.06 -0.79 -1.91
C THR A 44 -6.50 -0.26 -1.94
N ASP A 45 -7.07 -0.04 -3.14
CA ASP A 45 -8.47 0.37 -3.30
C ASP A 45 -9.44 -0.72 -2.84
N GLN A 46 -9.19 -1.97 -3.25
CA GLN A 46 -10.01 -3.12 -2.85
C GLN A 46 -10.02 -3.28 -1.31
N LEU A 47 -8.84 -3.20 -0.68
CA LEU A 47 -8.72 -3.25 0.79
C LEU A 47 -9.44 -2.06 1.45
N ALA A 48 -9.22 -0.82 0.95
CA ALA A 48 -9.87 0.37 1.51
C ALA A 48 -11.39 0.28 1.44
N ARG A 49 -11.96 -0.24 0.35
CA ARG A 49 -13.43 -0.46 0.22
C ARG A 49 -13.92 -1.50 1.21
N ALA A 50 -13.20 -2.61 1.39
CA ALA A 50 -13.57 -3.65 2.35
C ALA A 50 -13.54 -3.11 3.80
N LEU A 51 -12.51 -2.35 4.16
CA LEU A 51 -12.42 -1.68 5.46
C LEU A 51 -13.52 -0.62 5.63
N GLY A 52 -13.77 0.19 4.59
CA GLY A 52 -14.82 1.21 4.60
C GLY A 52 -16.21 0.62 4.79
N GLN A 53 -16.50 -0.53 4.20
CA GLN A 53 -17.75 -1.26 4.41
C GLN A 53 -17.93 -1.67 5.88
N SER A 54 -16.88 -2.23 6.49
CA SER A 54 -16.90 -2.60 7.91
C SER A 54 -17.08 -1.37 8.81
N MET A 55 -16.28 -0.33 8.60
CA MET A 55 -16.39 0.91 9.36
C MET A 55 -17.78 1.55 9.27
N THR A 56 -18.39 1.54 8.06
CA THR A 56 -19.77 2.04 7.88
C THR A 56 -20.78 1.20 8.67
N ALA A 57 -20.62 -0.12 8.66
CA ALA A 57 -21.52 -1.01 9.40
C ALA A 57 -21.42 -0.79 10.92
N ASP A 58 -20.22 -0.54 11.45
CA ASP A 58 -19.98 -0.36 12.88
C ASP A 58 -20.42 1.02 13.39
N THR A 59 -20.08 2.07 12.61
CA THR A 59 -20.24 3.46 13.07
C THR A 59 -21.52 4.13 12.59
N LYS A 60 -22.21 3.55 11.60
CA LYS A 60 -23.36 4.13 10.88
C LYS A 60 -23.00 5.43 10.14
N GLN A 61 -21.73 5.77 10.04
CA GLN A 61 -21.24 6.91 9.27
C GLN A 61 -20.74 6.43 7.90
N ALA A 62 -21.00 7.23 6.86
CA ALA A 62 -20.50 6.90 5.53
C ALA A 62 -18.97 6.92 5.48
N VAL A 63 -18.38 5.94 4.81
CA VAL A 63 -16.94 5.92 4.49
C VAL A 63 -16.76 6.00 2.99
N VAL A 64 -16.05 7.02 2.53
CA VAL A 64 -15.82 7.31 1.11
C VAL A 64 -14.37 6.98 0.76
N VAL A 65 -14.16 6.23 -0.31
CA VAL A 65 -12.82 5.95 -0.86
C VAL A 65 -12.52 6.96 -1.96
N ASP A 66 -11.44 7.75 -1.77
CA ASP A 66 -10.97 8.77 -2.71
C ASP A 66 -9.63 8.33 -3.34
N ASN A 67 -9.67 7.93 -4.60
CA ASN A 67 -8.51 7.47 -5.35
C ASN A 67 -7.73 8.64 -5.96
N LYS A 68 -6.56 8.98 -5.40
CA LYS A 68 -5.65 10.02 -5.90
C LYS A 68 -4.40 9.39 -6.53
N ALA A 69 -4.60 8.74 -7.67
CA ALA A 69 -3.52 8.05 -8.38
C ALA A 69 -2.56 9.02 -9.07
N GLY A 70 -1.28 8.66 -9.14
CA GLY A 70 -0.24 9.36 -9.89
C GLY A 70 0.99 9.72 -9.07
N ALA A 71 2.09 10.02 -9.77
CA ALA A 71 3.40 10.36 -9.20
C ALA A 71 3.80 9.37 -8.07
N SER A 72 3.75 8.06 -8.35
CA SER A 72 4.04 7.00 -7.35
C SER A 72 3.34 7.21 -6.00
N GLY A 73 2.07 7.66 -6.02
CA GLY A 73 1.27 7.89 -4.83
C GLY A 73 1.57 9.19 -4.08
N MET A 74 2.50 10.01 -4.57
CA MET A 74 2.85 11.28 -3.91
C MET A 74 1.68 12.25 -3.83
N LEU A 75 0.78 12.27 -4.84
CA LEU A 75 -0.41 13.13 -4.83
C LEU A 75 -1.34 12.80 -3.65
N ALA A 76 -1.58 11.52 -3.40
CA ALA A 76 -2.40 11.06 -2.28
C ALA A 76 -1.75 11.38 -0.93
N ALA A 77 -0.45 11.06 -0.77
CA ALA A 77 0.29 11.32 0.45
C ALA A 77 0.31 12.82 0.78
N GLN A 78 0.61 13.69 -0.20
CA GLN A 78 0.58 15.14 -0.02
C GLN A 78 -0.82 15.66 0.34
N SER A 79 -1.85 15.14 -0.30
CA SER A 79 -3.25 15.51 -0.01
C SER A 79 -3.63 15.13 1.43
N ALA A 80 -3.26 13.93 1.88
CA ALA A 80 -3.52 13.47 3.24
C ALA A 80 -2.71 14.28 4.27
N ALA A 81 -1.41 14.53 4.03
CA ALA A 81 -0.55 15.31 4.91
C ALA A 81 -1.07 16.73 5.19
N ARG A 82 -1.76 17.32 4.20
CA ARG A 82 -2.34 18.68 4.29
C ARG A 82 -3.78 18.73 4.78
N ALA A 83 -4.40 17.58 5.01
CA ALA A 83 -5.78 17.52 5.50
C ALA A 83 -5.89 18.01 6.95
N ALA A 84 -7.10 18.33 7.39
CA ALA A 84 -7.36 18.67 8.78
C ALA A 84 -7.00 17.49 9.70
N PRO A 85 -6.31 17.71 10.82
CA PRO A 85 -5.89 16.65 11.74
C PRO A 85 -7.03 16.27 12.71
N ASP A 86 -8.22 16.01 12.16
CA ASP A 86 -9.43 15.69 12.91
C ASP A 86 -9.84 14.21 12.80
N GLY A 87 -9.02 13.39 12.11
CA GLY A 87 -9.24 11.96 11.91
C GLY A 87 -10.23 11.59 10.80
N TYR A 88 -10.87 12.56 10.12
CA TYR A 88 -11.82 12.29 9.05
C TYR A 88 -11.18 12.10 7.67
N THR A 89 -9.87 12.29 7.58
CA THR A 89 -9.07 11.92 6.40
C THR A 89 -8.04 10.91 6.84
N VAL A 90 -8.13 9.70 6.29
CA VAL A 90 -7.22 8.58 6.56
C VAL A 90 -6.54 8.17 5.27
N LEU A 91 -5.23 8.08 5.26
CA LEU A 91 -4.45 7.55 4.15
C LEU A 91 -4.32 6.04 4.30
N ILE A 92 -4.91 5.27 3.38
CA ILE A 92 -4.67 3.83 3.24
C ILE A 92 -3.59 3.65 2.19
N THR A 93 -2.41 3.22 2.60
CA THR A 93 -1.23 3.23 1.73
C THR A 93 -0.36 1.99 1.88
N THR A 94 0.82 2.04 1.25
CA THR A 94 1.77 0.94 1.15
C THR A 94 3.20 1.41 1.43
N ASN A 95 4.15 0.47 1.43
CA ASN A 95 5.58 0.74 1.40
C ASN A 95 6.00 1.74 0.31
N THR A 96 5.23 1.91 -0.78
CA THR A 96 5.51 2.89 -1.83
C THR A 96 5.73 4.29 -1.25
N THR A 97 4.76 4.83 -0.53
CA THR A 97 4.82 6.21 -0.04
C THR A 97 5.54 6.36 1.30
N HIS A 98 5.58 5.28 2.12
CA HIS A 98 6.06 5.35 3.50
C HIS A 98 7.35 4.53 3.76
N ALA A 99 8.02 4.06 2.69
CA ALA A 99 9.33 3.42 2.80
C ALA A 99 10.19 3.56 1.53
N ALA A 100 9.61 3.45 0.32
CA ALA A 100 10.37 3.41 -0.92
C ALA A 100 10.65 4.78 -1.52
N ASN A 101 9.65 5.68 -1.56
CA ASN A 101 9.76 6.94 -2.29
C ASN A 101 10.88 7.85 -1.79
N GLU A 102 11.22 7.85 -0.51
CA GLU A 102 12.33 8.66 0.02
C GLU A 102 13.70 8.24 -0.53
N HIS A 103 13.81 7.03 -1.06
CA HIS A 103 15.02 6.51 -1.70
C HIS A 103 14.97 6.57 -3.23
N LEU A 104 13.79 6.83 -3.82
CA LEU A 104 13.57 6.88 -5.26
C LEU A 104 13.53 8.31 -5.82
N TYR A 105 13.28 9.30 -4.97
CA TYR A 105 13.10 10.69 -5.38
C TYR A 105 13.98 11.63 -4.56
N LYS A 106 14.70 12.54 -5.24
CA LYS A 106 15.52 13.57 -4.59
C LYS A 106 14.70 14.56 -3.76
N LYS A 107 13.43 14.76 -4.13
CA LYS A 107 12.54 15.70 -3.46
C LYS A 107 11.13 15.15 -3.39
N LEU A 108 10.62 14.98 -2.17
CA LEU A 108 9.24 14.62 -1.92
C LEU A 108 8.40 15.82 -1.48
N PRO A 109 7.11 15.90 -1.89
CA PRO A 109 6.20 16.96 -1.45
C PRO A 109 5.61 16.71 -0.05
N TYR A 110 6.07 15.69 0.66
CA TYR A 110 5.68 15.30 2.02
C TYR A 110 6.85 14.61 2.71
N ASP A 111 6.78 14.53 4.03
CA ASP A 111 7.68 13.73 4.86
C ASP A 111 6.88 12.56 5.47
N ALA A 112 7.28 11.33 5.15
CA ALA A 112 6.55 10.12 5.54
C ALA A 112 6.54 9.85 7.07
N VAL A 113 7.37 10.55 7.83
CA VAL A 113 7.45 10.44 9.28
C VAL A 113 6.86 11.67 9.97
N ARG A 114 7.26 12.88 9.55
CA ARG A 114 6.88 14.13 10.26
C ARG A 114 5.47 14.59 9.96
N ASP A 115 4.94 14.29 8.78
CA ASP A 115 3.64 14.78 8.32
C ASP A 115 2.49 13.83 8.68
N PHE A 116 2.79 12.65 9.27
CA PHE A 116 1.80 11.61 9.56
C PHE A 116 1.90 11.07 10.98
N ALA A 117 0.74 10.71 11.53
CA ALA A 117 0.62 9.84 12.69
C ALA A 117 0.22 8.43 12.21
N PRO A 118 0.95 7.38 12.59
CA PRO A 118 0.63 6.00 12.25
C PRO A 118 -0.64 5.55 12.97
N VAL A 119 -1.47 4.74 12.31
CA VAL A 119 -2.68 4.16 12.91
C VAL A 119 -2.50 2.65 13.11
N THR A 120 -2.35 1.87 12.03
CA THR A 120 -2.14 0.42 12.11
C THR A 120 -1.61 -0.15 10.80
N LEU A 121 -0.88 -1.27 10.87
CA LEU A 121 -0.70 -2.17 9.72
C LEU A 121 -2.05 -2.74 9.31
N LEU A 122 -2.19 -3.09 8.02
CA LEU A 122 -3.41 -3.66 7.46
C LEU A 122 -3.17 -4.99 6.73
N GLY A 123 -1.92 -5.36 6.52
CA GLY A 123 -1.54 -6.64 5.92
C GLY A 123 -0.18 -6.60 5.23
N LYS A 124 0.32 -7.80 4.90
CA LYS A 124 1.56 -8.03 4.16
C LYS A 124 1.32 -9.04 3.05
N GLY A 125 1.96 -8.87 1.91
CA GLY A 125 1.73 -9.75 0.78
C GLY A 125 2.95 -9.94 -0.11
N SER A 126 2.85 -10.92 -1.00
CA SER A 126 3.80 -11.20 -2.06
C SER A 126 3.29 -10.66 -3.39
N GLN A 127 4.21 -10.51 -4.35
CA GLN A 127 3.91 -10.21 -5.73
C GLN A 127 4.10 -11.46 -6.61
N VAL A 128 3.64 -11.39 -7.84
CA VAL A 128 3.80 -12.46 -8.83
C VAL A 128 4.37 -11.88 -10.12
N LEU A 129 5.41 -12.54 -10.63
CA LEU A 129 5.95 -12.29 -11.97
C LEU A 129 5.02 -12.94 -12.99
N VAL A 130 4.47 -12.14 -13.89
CA VAL A 130 3.52 -12.56 -14.90
C VAL A 130 3.95 -12.12 -16.29
N VAL A 131 3.58 -12.92 -17.27
CA VAL A 131 3.62 -12.64 -18.72
C VAL A 131 2.25 -12.94 -19.33
N ARG A 132 1.98 -12.52 -20.56
CA ARG A 132 0.76 -12.95 -21.28
C ARG A 132 0.71 -14.48 -21.44
N ALA A 133 -0.48 -15.04 -21.48
CA ALA A 133 -0.64 -16.48 -21.68
C ALA A 133 -0.01 -16.98 -22.99
N GLU A 134 -0.10 -16.18 -24.07
CA GLU A 134 0.47 -16.44 -25.40
C GLU A 134 1.98 -16.13 -25.47
N SER A 135 2.57 -15.55 -24.41
CA SER A 135 4.01 -15.31 -24.38
C SER A 135 4.80 -16.59 -24.67
N PRO A 136 5.87 -16.51 -25.46
CA PRO A 136 6.75 -17.65 -25.69
C PRO A 136 7.46 -18.12 -24.41
N TYR A 137 7.52 -17.26 -23.39
CA TYR A 137 8.22 -17.56 -22.13
C TYR A 137 7.31 -18.33 -21.17
N LYS A 138 7.69 -19.57 -20.85
CA LYS A 138 6.93 -20.47 -19.96
C LYS A 138 7.54 -20.60 -18.57
N SER A 139 8.73 -20.07 -18.39
CA SER A 139 9.49 -20.10 -17.13
C SER A 139 10.33 -18.82 -16.95
N VAL A 140 10.79 -18.60 -15.73
CA VAL A 140 11.77 -17.52 -15.44
C VAL A 140 13.04 -17.75 -16.26
N ALA A 141 13.51 -18.99 -16.37
CA ALA A 141 14.72 -19.32 -17.12
C ALA A 141 14.60 -18.94 -18.61
N GLU A 142 13.48 -19.22 -19.26
CA GLU A 142 13.24 -18.84 -20.67
C GLU A 142 13.14 -17.32 -20.84
N LEU A 143 12.47 -16.63 -19.93
CA LEU A 143 12.38 -15.16 -19.92
C LEU A 143 13.78 -14.53 -19.80
N LEU A 144 14.60 -15.02 -18.86
CA LEU A 144 15.96 -14.52 -18.65
C LEU A 144 16.88 -14.85 -19.84
N ALA A 145 16.75 -16.03 -20.45
CA ALA A 145 17.50 -16.36 -21.66
C ALA A 145 17.20 -15.39 -22.81
N ALA A 146 15.92 -15.07 -23.02
CA ALA A 146 15.53 -14.09 -24.03
C ALA A 146 16.02 -12.68 -23.72
N ALA A 147 15.95 -12.25 -22.46
CA ALA A 147 16.45 -10.93 -22.02
C ALA A 147 17.96 -10.81 -22.25
N ARG A 148 18.74 -11.86 -21.97
CA ARG A 148 20.20 -11.88 -22.23
C ARG A 148 20.55 -11.87 -23.71
N GLN A 149 19.75 -12.55 -24.57
CA GLN A 149 19.97 -12.56 -26.03
C GLN A 149 19.68 -11.21 -26.66
N LYS A 150 18.76 -10.44 -26.10
CA LYS A 150 18.32 -9.14 -26.64
C LYS A 150 18.24 -8.10 -25.53
N PRO A 151 19.37 -7.59 -24.99
CA PRO A 151 19.39 -6.62 -23.91
C PRO A 151 18.56 -5.38 -24.26
N GLY A 152 17.75 -4.90 -23.31
CA GLY A 152 16.90 -3.71 -23.45
C GLY A 152 15.73 -3.84 -24.44
N LYS A 153 15.45 -5.04 -24.99
CA LYS A 153 14.32 -5.24 -25.92
C LYS A 153 13.04 -5.73 -25.23
N LEU A 154 13.18 -6.45 -24.14
CA LEU A 154 12.03 -6.79 -23.32
C LEU A 154 11.69 -5.60 -22.41
N SER A 155 10.41 -5.48 -22.05
CA SER A 155 9.91 -4.40 -21.19
C SER A 155 9.13 -4.95 -20.01
N PHE A 156 9.20 -4.23 -18.88
CA PHE A 156 8.34 -4.50 -17.74
C PHE A 156 7.55 -3.26 -17.33
N GLY A 157 6.27 -3.47 -16.98
CA GLY A 157 5.40 -2.41 -16.49
C GLY A 157 5.39 -2.33 -14.96
N SER A 158 5.26 -1.11 -14.43
CA SER A 158 5.00 -0.92 -13.00
C SER A 158 4.01 0.20 -12.76
N GLY A 159 3.07 -0.01 -11.82
CA GLY A 159 2.09 0.98 -11.40
C GLY A 159 2.26 1.41 -9.94
N SER A 160 3.35 1.04 -9.31
CA SER A 160 3.72 1.42 -7.94
C SER A 160 5.24 1.30 -7.77
N SER A 161 5.81 1.99 -6.76
CA SER A 161 7.23 1.84 -6.44
C SER A 161 7.59 0.40 -6.06
N SER A 162 6.67 -0.34 -5.40
CA SER A 162 6.89 -1.77 -5.10
C SER A 162 7.09 -2.59 -6.36
N SER A 163 6.23 -2.40 -7.36
CA SER A 163 6.30 -3.11 -8.63
C SER A 163 7.53 -2.69 -9.45
N ARG A 164 7.89 -1.40 -9.44
CA ARG A 164 9.12 -0.89 -10.05
C ARG A 164 10.35 -1.54 -9.44
N VAL A 165 10.52 -1.40 -8.13
CA VAL A 165 11.70 -1.94 -7.42
C VAL A 165 11.80 -3.45 -7.56
N ALA A 166 10.66 -4.17 -7.57
CA ALA A 166 10.65 -5.61 -7.82
C ALA A 166 11.20 -5.95 -9.22
N GLY A 167 10.80 -5.22 -10.26
CA GLY A 167 11.31 -5.39 -11.62
C GLY A 167 12.80 -5.02 -11.76
N GLU A 168 13.20 -3.90 -11.17
CA GLU A 168 14.59 -3.44 -11.18
C GLU A 168 15.52 -4.42 -10.42
N LEU A 169 15.10 -4.88 -9.24
CA LEU A 169 15.85 -5.88 -8.49
C LEU A 169 15.95 -7.21 -9.26
N PHE A 170 14.86 -7.62 -9.93
CA PHE A 170 14.84 -8.82 -10.75
C PHE A 170 15.89 -8.76 -11.86
N GLN A 171 15.92 -7.69 -12.65
CA GLN A 171 16.89 -7.54 -13.73
C GLN A 171 18.33 -7.42 -13.18
N GLN A 172 18.54 -6.69 -12.11
CA GLN A 172 19.85 -6.52 -11.50
C GLN A 172 20.41 -7.85 -10.97
N MET A 173 19.62 -8.61 -10.19
CA MET A 173 20.04 -9.88 -9.63
C MET A 173 20.22 -10.97 -10.67
N SER A 174 19.50 -10.90 -11.79
CA SER A 174 19.61 -11.85 -12.90
C SER A 174 20.66 -11.47 -13.94
N GLY A 175 21.27 -10.28 -13.84
CA GLY A 175 22.23 -9.75 -14.82
C GLY A 175 21.60 -9.56 -16.20
N THR A 176 20.35 -9.07 -16.26
CA THR A 176 19.62 -8.79 -17.51
C THR A 176 19.30 -7.30 -17.62
N GLU A 177 19.01 -6.84 -18.82
CA GLU A 177 18.57 -5.48 -19.14
C GLU A 177 17.16 -5.53 -19.71
N ILE A 178 16.17 -4.97 -18.97
CA ILE A 178 14.75 -4.97 -19.31
C ILE A 178 14.22 -3.56 -19.15
N LEU A 179 13.60 -2.99 -20.19
CA LEU A 179 13.12 -1.62 -20.22
C LEU A 179 11.96 -1.41 -19.25
N HIS A 180 12.10 -0.46 -18.32
CA HIS A 180 11.01 -0.07 -17.41
C HIS A 180 10.00 0.86 -18.09
N VAL A 181 8.70 0.56 -17.97
CA VAL A 181 7.58 1.38 -18.43
C VAL A 181 6.69 1.74 -17.25
N PRO A 182 6.63 3.03 -16.85
CA PRO A 182 5.86 3.48 -15.69
C PRO A 182 4.38 3.68 -16.01
N TYR A 183 3.50 3.30 -15.07
CA TYR A 183 2.05 3.48 -15.11
C TYR A 183 1.55 4.14 -13.81
N LYS A 184 0.36 4.72 -13.85
CA LYS A 184 -0.29 5.32 -12.66
C LYS A 184 -0.78 4.29 -11.64
N SER A 185 -0.99 3.03 -12.08
CA SER A 185 -1.42 1.92 -11.20
C SER A 185 -1.20 0.57 -11.89
N ASN A 186 -1.13 -0.52 -11.09
CA ASN A 186 -0.94 -1.87 -11.60
C ASN A 186 -2.08 -2.34 -12.55
N PRO A 187 -3.37 -2.05 -12.32
CA PRO A 187 -4.42 -2.42 -13.29
C PRO A 187 -4.21 -1.83 -14.68
N LEU A 188 -3.68 -0.60 -14.80
CA LEU A 188 -3.38 0.00 -16.11
C LEU A 188 -2.22 -0.71 -16.80
N ALA A 189 -1.16 -1.05 -16.07
CA ALA A 189 -0.06 -1.85 -16.60
C ALA A 189 -0.51 -3.26 -17.03
N ILE A 190 -1.41 -3.90 -16.28
CA ILE A 190 -2.01 -5.20 -16.66
C ILE A 190 -2.78 -5.09 -17.98
N THR A 191 -3.51 -4.01 -18.23
CA THR A 191 -4.22 -3.79 -19.49
C THR A 191 -3.24 -3.78 -20.66
N ASP A 192 -2.13 -3.08 -20.54
CA ASP A 192 -1.09 -2.99 -21.58
C ASP A 192 -0.29 -4.30 -21.71
N LEU A 193 -0.09 -5.03 -20.61
CA LEU A 193 0.48 -6.38 -20.66
C LEU A 193 -0.43 -7.34 -21.46
N LEU A 194 -1.73 -7.32 -21.22
CA LEU A 194 -2.70 -8.11 -21.96
C LEU A 194 -2.76 -7.71 -23.45
N GLY A 195 -2.59 -6.43 -23.74
CA GLY A 195 -2.51 -5.86 -25.09
C GLY A 195 -1.15 -6.09 -25.80
N GLY A 196 -0.15 -6.64 -25.09
CA GLY A 196 1.18 -6.88 -25.64
C GLY A 196 2.04 -5.64 -25.83
N GLN A 197 1.72 -4.55 -25.16
CA GLN A 197 2.53 -3.32 -25.18
C GLN A 197 3.76 -3.42 -24.27
N ILE A 198 3.73 -4.31 -23.30
CA ILE A 198 4.83 -4.70 -22.42
C ILE A 198 4.92 -6.22 -22.32
N ASP A 199 6.08 -6.75 -21.95
CA ASP A 199 6.36 -8.19 -22.00
C ASP A 199 6.09 -8.90 -20.68
N MET A 200 6.37 -8.24 -19.57
CA MET A 200 6.21 -8.81 -18.22
C MET A 200 5.81 -7.76 -17.19
N MET A 201 5.41 -8.24 -16.03
CA MET A 201 5.15 -7.41 -14.85
C MET A 201 5.37 -8.22 -13.59
N ILE A 202 5.88 -7.57 -12.53
CA ILE A 202 5.80 -8.09 -11.16
C ILE A 202 4.73 -7.26 -10.44
N THR A 203 3.60 -7.91 -10.15
CA THR A 203 2.39 -7.24 -9.65
C THR A 203 1.86 -7.90 -8.38
N ASP A 204 1.04 -7.18 -7.64
CA ASP A 204 0.34 -7.75 -6.49
C ASP A 204 -0.62 -8.88 -6.90
N MET A 205 -0.81 -9.85 -6.00
CA MET A 205 -1.64 -11.03 -6.26
C MET A 205 -3.10 -10.66 -6.56
N SER A 206 -3.64 -9.62 -5.92
CA SER A 206 -5.05 -9.23 -6.11
C SER A 206 -5.35 -8.74 -7.53
N THR A 207 -4.38 -8.19 -8.24
CA THR A 207 -4.52 -7.79 -9.64
C THR A 207 -4.09 -8.88 -10.61
N GLY A 208 -3.07 -9.67 -10.26
CA GLY A 208 -2.53 -10.73 -11.13
C GLY A 208 -3.36 -12.01 -11.13
N VAL A 209 -3.74 -12.55 -9.96
CA VAL A 209 -4.39 -13.86 -9.83
C VAL A 209 -5.72 -13.98 -10.61
N PRO A 210 -6.62 -12.97 -10.63
CA PRO A 210 -7.82 -13.05 -11.44
C PRO A 210 -7.52 -13.28 -12.93
N GLN A 211 -6.50 -12.63 -13.48
CA GLN A 211 -6.10 -12.78 -14.89
C GLN A 211 -5.40 -14.12 -15.14
N ILE A 212 -4.65 -14.63 -14.15
CA ILE A 212 -4.04 -15.97 -14.23
C ILE A 212 -5.13 -17.05 -14.24
N LYS A 213 -6.10 -16.97 -13.32
CA LYS A 213 -7.24 -17.89 -13.25
C LYS A 213 -8.14 -17.83 -14.49
N ALA A 214 -8.24 -16.67 -15.13
CA ALA A 214 -8.95 -16.48 -16.39
C ALA A 214 -8.15 -16.99 -17.61
N GLY A 215 -6.93 -17.52 -17.42
CA GLY A 215 -6.07 -18.02 -18.50
C GLY A 215 -5.49 -16.93 -19.41
N LYS A 216 -5.57 -15.65 -19.00
CA LYS A 216 -5.06 -14.51 -19.78
C LYS A 216 -3.61 -14.17 -19.48
N LEU A 217 -3.14 -14.48 -18.27
CA LEU A 217 -1.75 -14.33 -17.83
C LEU A 217 -1.19 -15.68 -17.39
N ARG A 218 0.11 -15.83 -17.51
CA ARG A 218 0.89 -16.94 -16.96
C ARG A 218 1.77 -16.42 -15.82
N ALA A 219 1.67 -17.05 -14.65
CA ALA A 219 2.58 -16.82 -13.54
C ALA A 219 3.90 -17.58 -13.78
N LEU A 220 5.03 -16.90 -13.63
CA LEU A 220 6.35 -17.51 -13.77
C LEU A 220 7.05 -17.67 -12.41
N GLY A 221 6.75 -16.83 -11.42
CA GLY A 221 7.37 -16.91 -10.11
C GLY A 221 6.72 -15.99 -9.09
N VAL A 222 6.78 -16.39 -7.82
CA VAL A 222 6.33 -15.59 -6.66
C VAL A 222 7.52 -14.83 -6.08
N SER A 223 7.32 -13.59 -5.67
CA SER A 223 8.39 -12.66 -5.31
C SER A 223 9.00 -12.87 -3.92
N THR A 224 8.41 -13.70 -3.08
CA THR A 224 8.88 -14.02 -1.72
C THR A 224 9.57 -15.38 -1.66
N LEU A 225 10.36 -15.64 -0.60
CA LEU A 225 11.03 -16.95 -0.40
C LEU A 225 10.07 -18.11 -0.14
N LYS A 226 8.81 -17.82 0.16
CA LYS A 226 7.75 -18.84 0.31
C LYS A 226 6.77 -18.74 -0.85
N ARG A 227 6.35 -19.88 -1.40
CA ARG A 227 5.30 -19.97 -2.41
C ARG A 227 3.99 -19.42 -1.86
N SER A 228 3.17 -18.87 -2.75
CA SER A 228 1.84 -18.40 -2.39
C SER A 228 0.85 -19.57 -2.30
N PRO A 229 0.01 -19.63 -1.25
CA PRO A 229 -1.08 -20.62 -1.20
C PRO A 229 -2.12 -20.46 -2.33
N LEU A 230 -2.18 -19.28 -2.94
CA LEU A 230 -3.05 -19.03 -4.10
C LEU A 230 -2.51 -19.64 -5.41
N LEU A 231 -1.20 -19.89 -5.48
CA LEU A 231 -0.48 -20.39 -6.64
C LEU A 231 0.55 -21.45 -6.18
N PRO A 232 0.12 -22.57 -5.58
CA PRO A 232 1.04 -23.53 -4.95
C PRO A 232 2.01 -24.20 -5.93
N ASP A 233 1.62 -24.32 -7.20
CA ASP A 233 2.43 -24.92 -8.27
C ASP A 233 3.42 -23.92 -8.88
N VAL A 234 3.30 -22.61 -8.60
CA VAL A 234 4.21 -21.58 -9.10
C VAL A 234 5.42 -21.49 -8.18
N PRO A 235 6.65 -21.68 -8.68
CA PRO A 235 7.85 -21.56 -7.86
C PRO A 235 8.05 -20.12 -7.35
N THR A 236 8.89 -19.95 -6.36
CA THR A 236 9.40 -18.60 -6.03
C THR A 236 10.42 -18.19 -7.11
N ILE A 237 10.63 -16.88 -7.25
CA ILE A 237 11.66 -16.35 -8.18
C ILE A 237 13.05 -16.85 -7.75
N ASP A 238 13.28 -17.03 -6.43
CA ASP A 238 14.49 -17.66 -5.90
C ASP A 238 14.64 -19.12 -6.34
N GLU A 239 13.58 -19.94 -6.18
CA GLU A 239 13.56 -21.34 -6.65
C GLU A 239 13.78 -21.43 -8.17
N ALA A 240 13.26 -20.45 -8.93
CA ALA A 240 13.34 -20.37 -10.37
C ALA A 240 14.71 -19.85 -10.90
N GLY A 241 15.70 -19.63 -10.01
CA GLY A 241 17.08 -19.38 -10.37
C GLY A 241 17.62 -17.98 -10.09
N VAL A 242 16.81 -17.03 -9.62
CA VAL A 242 17.29 -15.72 -9.16
C VAL A 242 17.52 -15.77 -7.66
N LYS A 243 18.65 -16.35 -7.28
CA LYS A 243 18.97 -16.67 -5.88
C LYS A 243 18.99 -15.45 -4.97
N GLY A 244 18.32 -15.57 -3.80
CA GLY A 244 18.19 -14.52 -2.81
C GLY A 244 17.11 -13.46 -3.14
N TYR A 245 16.36 -13.62 -4.23
CA TYR A 245 15.27 -12.70 -4.55
C TYR A 245 14.14 -12.82 -3.53
N ASP A 246 13.89 -11.74 -2.79
CA ASP A 246 12.83 -11.67 -1.77
C ASP A 246 12.21 -10.27 -1.70
N MET A 247 11.05 -10.11 -2.29
CA MET A 247 10.31 -8.85 -2.34
C MET A 247 8.86 -9.03 -1.91
N GLY A 248 8.43 -8.26 -0.93
CA GLY A 248 7.05 -8.19 -0.47
C GLY A 248 6.53 -6.75 -0.42
N TYR A 249 5.25 -6.61 -0.15
CA TYR A 249 4.61 -5.33 0.13
C TYR A 249 3.84 -5.39 1.45
N TRP A 250 3.47 -4.22 1.95
CA TRP A 250 2.60 -4.09 3.11
C TRP A 250 1.61 -2.94 2.92
N PHE A 251 0.49 -3.03 3.62
CA PHE A 251 -0.52 -1.99 3.72
C PHE A 251 -0.55 -1.43 5.12
N ALA A 252 -0.79 -0.12 5.24
CA ALA A 252 -0.97 0.56 6.51
C ALA A 252 -1.90 1.77 6.39
N ALA A 253 -2.41 2.21 7.53
CA ALA A 253 -3.21 3.41 7.67
C ALA A 253 -2.45 4.48 8.43
N TYR A 254 -2.55 5.71 7.95
CA TYR A 254 -1.99 6.90 8.56
C TYR A 254 -3.00 8.04 8.55
N VAL A 255 -2.82 9.00 9.44
CA VAL A 255 -3.56 10.27 9.49
C VAL A 255 -2.58 11.44 9.57
N PRO A 256 -3.01 12.72 9.36
CA PRO A 256 -2.13 13.87 9.57
C PRO A 256 -1.47 13.87 10.95
N ALA A 257 -0.21 14.30 11.04
CA ALA A 257 0.65 14.17 12.24
C ALA A 257 0.05 14.76 13.53
N LYS A 258 -0.79 15.82 13.43
CA LYS A 258 -1.39 16.51 14.58
C LYS A 258 -2.77 15.96 14.97
N THR A 259 -3.16 14.81 14.46
CA THR A 259 -4.43 14.16 14.84
C THR A 259 -4.37 13.76 16.32
N PRO A 260 -5.42 14.11 17.14
CA PRO A 260 -5.42 13.80 18.56
C PRO A 260 -5.24 12.30 18.83
N PRO A 261 -4.43 11.91 19.84
CA PRO A 261 -4.16 10.51 20.15
C PRO A 261 -5.41 9.67 20.36
N GLU A 262 -6.43 10.20 21.04
CA GLU A 262 -7.70 9.53 21.29
C GLU A 262 -8.48 9.23 20.00
N VAL A 263 -8.33 10.06 18.96
CA VAL A 263 -8.89 9.82 17.62
C VAL A 263 -8.11 8.74 16.90
N VAL A 264 -6.78 8.76 17.00
CA VAL A 264 -5.91 7.70 16.44
C VAL A 264 -6.23 6.34 17.06
N GLU A 265 -6.42 6.27 18.39
CA GLU A 265 -6.81 5.03 19.08
C GLU A 265 -8.17 4.49 18.62
N LYS A 266 -9.16 5.36 18.44
CA LYS A 266 -10.48 4.98 17.91
C LYS A 266 -10.40 4.47 16.48
N LEU A 267 -9.63 5.16 15.62
CA LEU A 267 -9.37 4.70 14.25
C LEU A 267 -8.62 3.36 14.22
N ASN A 268 -7.61 3.19 15.09
CA ASN A 268 -6.93 1.91 15.23
C ASN A 268 -7.93 0.79 15.54
N ALA A 269 -8.77 0.98 16.56
CA ALA A 269 -9.78 -0.01 16.95
C ALA A 269 -10.75 -0.34 15.78
N LEU A 270 -11.25 0.66 15.06
CA LEU A 270 -12.15 0.47 13.92
C LEU A 270 -11.46 -0.28 12.77
N LEU A 271 -10.22 0.07 12.42
CA LEU A 271 -9.49 -0.58 11.34
C LEU A 271 -9.04 -1.99 11.71
N VAL A 272 -8.65 -2.23 12.96
CA VAL A 272 -8.34 -3.59 13.48
C VAL A 272 -9.56 -4.49 13.42
N ALA A 273 -10.74 -3.98 13.80
CA ALA A 273 -12.00 -4.70 13.63
C ALA A 273 -12.31 -4.94 12.15
N GLY A 274 -12.09 -3.90 11.31
CA GLY A 274 -12.28 -3.96 9.87
C GLY A 274 -11.44 -5.05 9.19
N VAL A 275 -10.17 -5.20 9.57
CA VAL A 275 -9.28 -6.27 9.07
C VAL A 275 -9.85 -7.67 9.35
N LYS A 276 -10.56 -7.84 10.45
CA LYS A 276 -11.20 -9.12 10.84
C LYS A 276 -12.60 -9.32 10.25
N SER A 277 -13.12 -8.33 9.53
CA SER A 277 -14.48 -8.37 8.98
C SER A 277 -14.62 -9.38 7.83
N PRO A 278 -15.82 -9.91 7.56
CA PRO A 278 -16.08 -10.77 6.42
C PRO A 278 -15.72 -10.11 5.07
N ALA A 279 -15.94 -8.80 4.93
CA ALA A 279 -15.60 -8.06 3.73
C ALA A 279 -14.08 -8.03 3.48
N ALA A 280 -13.28 -7.75 4.52
CA ALA A 280 -11.83 -7.78 4.42
C ALA A 280 -11.29 -9.21 4.25
N LYS A 281 -11.91 -10.21 4.89
CA LYS A 281 -11.54 -11.62 4.69
C LYS A 281 -11.60 -12.01 3.23
N SER A 282 -12.64 -11.60 2.49
CA SER A 282 -12.77 -11.88 1.06
C SER A 282 -11.58 -11.31 0.26
N PHE A 283 -11.13 -10.09 0.60
CA PHE A 283 -9.93 -9.50 -0.01
C PHE A 283 -8.67 -10.31 0.33
N TYR A 284 -8.45 -10.63 1.60
CA TYR A 284 -7.26 -11.37 2.03
C TYR A 284 -7.18 -12.77 1.41
N ASP A 285 -8.28 -13.49 1.38
CA ASP A 285 -8.38 -14.81 0.74
C ASP A 285 -8.10 -14.72 -0.78
N ALA A 286 -8.64 -13.70 -1.45
CA ALA A 286 -8.47 -13.52 -2.89
C ALA A 286 -7.07 -13.02 -3.28
N SER A 287 -6.41 -12.25 -2.41
CA SER A 287 -5.10 -11.63 -2.67
C SER A 287 -3.92 -12.43 -2.10
N GLY A 288 -4.16 -13.42 -1.24
CA GLY A 288 -3.09 -14.09 -0.48
C GLY A 288 -2.31 -13.14 0.43
N THR A 289 -2.89 -11.98 0.74
CA THR A 289 -2.33 -11.04 1.71
C THR A 289 -2.56 -11.57 3.11
N GLU A 290 -1.52 -11.65 3.92
CA GLU A 290 -1.63 -12.00 5.33
C GLU A 290 -2.23 -10.81 6.09
N PRO A 291 -3.38 -10.97 6.78
CA PRO A 291 -3.94 -9.92 7.62
C PRO A 291 -3.04 -9.69 8.84
N VAL A 292 -2.48 -8.50 8.95
CA VAL A 292 -1.59 -8.10 10.07
C VAL A 292 -2.04 -6.75 10.56
N THR A 293 -2.23 -6.62 11.88
CA THR A 293 -2.54 -5.34 12.53
C THR A 293 -1.47 -4.98 13.55
N SER A 294 -1.42 -3.73 13.97
CA SER A 294 -0.44 -3.23 14.94
C SER A 294 -1.00 -2.11 15.80
N THR A 295 -0.31 -1.81 16.89
CA THR A 295 -0.45 -0.51 17.55
C THR A 295 0.23 0.58 16.73
N PRO A 296 -0.09 1.87 16.95
CA PRO A 296 0.62 2.99 16.33
C PRO A 296 2.14 2.95 16.53
N ASP A 297 2.60 2.68 17.77
CA ASP A 297 4.02 2.59 18.10
C ASP A 297 4.71 1.42 17.38
N ALA A 298 4.03 0.28 17.27
CA ALA A 298 4.57 -0.87 16.54
C ALA A 298 4.68 -0.57 15.04
N LEU A 299 3.72 0.17 14.46
CA LEU A 299 3.81 0.62 13.07
C LEU A 299 4.96 1.59 12.86
N THR A 300 5.20 2.53 13.78
CA THR A 300 6.36 3.44 13.72
C THR A 300 7.67 2.66 13.61
N LYS A 301 7.89 1.70 14.52
CA LYS A 301 9.11 0.86 14.51
C LYS A 301 9.20 0.01 13.25
N PHE A 302 8.09 -0.55 12.80
CA PHE A 302 8.03 -1.34 11.57
C PHE A 302 8.40 -0.49 10.35
N GLN A 303 7.82 0.72 10.22
CA GLN A 303 8.13 1.64 9.12
C GLN A 303 9.62 1.99 9.08
N GLN A 304 10.25 2.29 10.22
CA GLN A 304 11.68 2.60 10.28
C GLN A 304 12.55 1.44 9.76
N ILE A 305 12.22 0.20 10.15
CA ILE A 305 12.94 -0.99 9.69
C ILE A 305 12.73 -1.19 8.18
N GLU A 306 11.50 -1.08 7.72
CA GLU A 306 11.16 -1.23 6.31
C GLU A 306 11.81 -0.14 5.44
N THR A 307 11.80 1.11 5.86
CA THR A 307 12.47 2.21 5.16
C THR A 307 13.96 1.90 4.95
N GLN A 308 14.65 1.42 5.97
CA GLN A 308 16.06 1.02 5.84
C GLN A 308 16.24 -0.20 4.91
N LYS A 309 15.34 -1.18 5.00
CA LYS A 309 15.33 -2.35 4.11
C LYS A 309 15.15 -1.91 2.65
N TRP A 310 14.15 -1.06 2.39
CA TRP A 310 13.87 -0.57 1.04
C TRP A 310 15.02 0.27 0.46
N GLY A 311 15.67 1.10 1.28
CA GLY A 311 16.87 1.84 0.86
C GLY A 311 18.01 0.91 0.41
N LYS A 312 18.25 -0.18 1.16
CA LYS A 312 19.24 -1.20 0.78
C LYS A 312 18.88 -1.90 -0.52
N VAL A 313 17.60 -2.29 -0.68
CA VAL A 313 17.10 -2.98 -1.88
C VAL A 313 17.17 -2.08 -3.10
N ILE A 314 16.72 -0.81 -3.00
CA ILE A 314 16.77 0.18 -4.08
C ILE A 314 18.21 0.42 -4.54
N LYS A 315 19.14 0.58 -3.59
CA LYS A 315 20.56 0.70 -3.89
C LYS A 315 21.13 -0.56 -4.55
N ALA A 316 20.76 -1.75 -4.06
CA ALA A 316 21.17 -3.01 -4.67
C ALA A 316 20.60 -3.21 -6.08
N ALA A 317 19.41 -2.68 -6.36
CA ALA A 317 18.81 -2.65 -7.69
C ALA A 317 19.44 -1.62 -8.64
N GLY A 318 20.45 -0.86 -8.21
CA GLY A 318 21.12 0.16 -9.03
C GLY A 318 20.24 1.37 -9.39
N ILE A 319 19.16 1.61 -8.64
CA ILE A 319 18.23 2.71 -8.92
C ILE A 319 18.78 4.00 -8.32
N GLU A 320 19.04 4.98 -9.17
CA GLU A 320 19.40 6.33 -8.72
C GLU A 320 18.15 7.17 -8.46
N PRO A 321 18.14 8.02 -7.41
CA PRO A 321 17.02 8.92 -7.12
C PRO A 321 16.82 9.95 -8.23
N GLU A 322 15.59 10.11 -8.68
CA GLU A 322 15.16 11.05 -9.73
C GLU A 322 14.49 12.35 -9.19
#